data_6438bbcef6dd965236269bbf458f0043
#
_entry.id   6438bbcef6dd965236269bbf458f0043
#
_cell.length_a   1.000
_cell.length_b   1.000
_cell.length_c   1.000
_cell.angle_alpha   90.00
_cell.angle_beta   90.00
_cell.angle_gamma   90.00
#
_symmetry.space_group_name_H-M   'P 1'
#
loop_
_entity.id
_entity.type
_entity.pdbx_description
1 polymer ?
#
loop_
_entity_poly.entity_id
_entity_poly.type
_entity_poly.pdbx_seq_one_letter_code
_entity_poly.pdbx_strand_id
1 'polypeptide(L)'
;MSYTNGLDKPTDYFNTVLYTGDGATSTAGSLARTISGVGFQSDWTWVKGRTSGGYNSHGLHDAVRGAPKWLRSDGTSAEADVTTGFSAGGIGSFTSDGFGIYSGTAGTTTNYNTSSTNYVAWNWLASNTTASNTDGSITSTVSANTTSGFSIVSYTGNGNSGQTVGHGLGSTVDMVIVKDRSRGSENWVIYHKSLGKDKLLLFNTDAAATSSNYWGSSTPNSTVFGVKDGNTSNNWSGDNFIAYCFAEKKGYSKFGSYTGNGNADGTFVYTGF
;
A
#
# COMPACT_ATOMS: atom_id res chain seq x y z
N MET A 1 11.47 9.92 27.90
CA MET A 1 12.72 9.79 27.15
C MET A 1 12.38 10.17 25.71
N SER A 2 12.98 11.23 25.19
CA SER A 2 12.82 11.59 23.78
C SER A 2 13.59 10.57 22.94
N TYR A 3 12.93 9.95 21.96
CA TYR A 3 13.60 9.12 20.98
C TYR A 3 14.31 10.06 19.99
N THR A 4 15.61 9.95 19.88
CA THR A 4 16.46 10.87 19.09
C THR A 4 16.32 10.71 17.57
N ASN A 5 15.33 9.95 17.08
CA ASN A 5 15.15 9.61 15.67
C ASN A 5 14.05 10.43 14.96
N GLY A 6 13.44 11.44 15.59
CA GLY A 6 12.37 12.26 15.04
C GLY A 6 10.98 11.60 15.00
N LEU A 7 10.82 10.42 15.61
CA LEU A 7 9.57 9.66 15.67
C LEU A 7 8.94 9.67 17.06
N ASP A 8 9.03 10.80 17.76
CA ASP A 8 8.51 10.95 19.13
C ASP A 8 6.99 10.75 19.21
N LYS A 9 6.30 10.94 18.10
CA LYS A 9 4.85 10.76 17.97
C LYS A 9 4.52 9.95 16.71
N PRO A 10 4.44 8.60 16.82
CA PRO A 10 4.15 7.71 15.68
C PRO A 10 2.86 8.05 14.92
N THR A 11 1.85 8.61 15.61
CA THR A 11 0.58 9.03 15.01
C THR A 11 0.68 10.20 14.05
N ASP A 12 1.83 10.87 13.95
CA ASP A 12 2.08 11.89 12.91
C ASP A 12 2.43 11.26 11.55
N TYR A 13 2.72 9.95 11.49
CA TYR A 13 3.14 9.23 10.29
C TYR A 13 2.25 8.05 9.92
N PHE A 14 1.60 7.45 10.91
CA PHE A 14 0.65 6.36 10.74
C PHE A 14 -0.47 6.49 11.76
N ASN A 15 -1.71 6.50 11.29
CA ASN A 15 -2.86 6.53 12.19
C ASN A 15 -4.02 5.68 11.65
N THR A 16 -4.82 5.17 12.56
CA THR A 16 -5.98 4.33 12.26
C THR A 16 -7.26 5.07 12.64
N VAL A 17 -8.19 5.16 11.70
CA VAL A 17 -9.52 5.75 11.92
C VAL A 17 -10.58 4.67 11.85
N LEU A 18 -11.46 4.64 12.84
CA LEU A 18 -12.67 3.82 12.87
C LEU A 18 -13.88 4.71 12.60
N TYR A 19 -14.77 4.25 11.72
CA TYR A 19 -16.02 4.98 11.46
C TYR A 19 -17.14 4.01 11.09
N THR A 20 -18.37 4.48 11.27
CA THR A 20 -19.59 3.77 10.81
C THR A 20 -20.11 4.46 9.57
N GLY A 21 -20.44 3.69 8.55
CA GLY A 21 -21.09 4.20 7.35
C GLY A 21 -22.46 4.81 7.68
N ASP A 22 -22.76 5.96 7.10
CA ASP A 22 -24.04 6.64 7.24
C ASP A 22 -24.98 6.49 6.02
N GLY A 23 -24.45 5.88 4.95
CA GLY A 23 -25.18 5.68 3.70
C GLY A 23 -25.33 6.96 2.87
N ALA A 24 -24.69 8.07 3.25
CA ALA A 24 -24.75 9.31 2.48
C ALA A 24 -24.26 9.10 1.04
N THR A 25 -24.98 9.69 0.09
CA THR A 25 -24.68 9.64 -1.34
C THR A 25 -24.68 11.04 -1.93
N SER A 26 -24.14 11.17 -3.15
CA SER A 26 -24.12 12.40 -3.92
C SER A 26 -24.34 12.07 -5.41
N THR A 27 -24.29 13.05 -6.28
CA THR A 27 -24.25 12.81 -7.73
C THR A 27 -23.03 11.96 -8.09
N ALA A 28 -23.17 11.20 -9.19
CA ALA A 28 -22.08 10.33 -9.67
C ALA A 28 -20.75 11.09 -9.76
N GLY A 29 -19.68 10.49 -9.24
CA GLY A 29 -18.34 11.06 -9.22
C GLY A 29 -18.13 12.25 -8.27
N SER A 30 -19.08 12.56 -7.39
CA SER A 30 -19.01 13.71 -6.48
C SER A 30 -18.85 13.28 -5.02
N LEU A 31 -18.28 14.19 -4.20
CA LEU A 31 -18.08 13.99 -2.76
C LEU A 31 -19.42 13.78 -2.04
N ALA A 32 -19.52 12.67 -1.34
CA ALA A 32 -20.68 12.32 -0.52
C ALA A 32 -20.41 12.50 0.98
N ARG A 33 -19.21 12.17 1.45
CA ARG A 33 -18.84 12.23 2.86
C ARG A 33 -17.34 12.47 3.03
N THR A 34 -16.95 13.20 4.08
CA THR A 34 -15.55 13.32 4.52
C THR A 34 -15.36 12.52 5.81
N ILE A 35 -14.28 11.74 5.87
CA ILE A 35 -13.79 11.09 7.08
C ILE A 35 -12.54 11.85 7.54
N SER A 36 -12.56 12.32 8.78
CA SER A 36 -11.50 13.10 9.43
C SER A 36 -10.96 12.39 10.68
N GLY A 37 -9.97 12.98 11.33
CA GLY A 37 -9.35 12.45 12.53
C GLY A 37 -8.11 11.59 12.26
N VAL A 38 -7.55 11.66 11.04
CA VAL A 38 -6.26 11.02 10.71
C VAL A 38 -5.11 11.79 11.35
N GLY A 39 -5.21 13.14 11.46
CA GLY A 39 -4.18 14.00 12.02
C GLY A 39 -3.15 14.49 11.01
N PHE A 40 -3.23 14.02 9.77
CA PHE A 40 -2.39 14.43 8.64
C PHE A 40 -3.09 14.14 7.31
N GLN A 41 -2.60 14.69 6.22
CA GLN A 41 -3.02 14.27 4.88
C GLN A 41 -2.43 12.88 4.60
N SER A 42 -3.31 11.89 4.40
CA SER A 42 -2.86 10.54 4.05
C SER A 42 -2.30 10.49 2.64
N ASP A 43 -1.15 9.84 2.46
CA ASP A 43 -0.61 9.49 1.14
C ASP A 43 -0.98 8.07 0.73
N TRP A 44 -1.27 7.20 1.68
CA TRP A 44 -1.81 5.87 1.44
C TRP A 44 -2.86 5.51 2.46
N THR A 45 -4.05 5.19 1.99
CA THR A 45 -5.15 4.72 2.82
C THR A 45 -5.57 3.31 2.41
N TRP A 46 -5.61 2.42 3.39
CA TRP A 46 -6.12 1.07 3.27
C TRP A 46 -7.41 0.96 4.07
N VAL A 47 -8.54 0.73 3.38
CA VAL A 47 -9.86 0.64 4.04
C VAL A 47 -10.39 -0.78 4.00
N LYS A 48 -11.10 -1.18 5.08
CA LYS A 48 -11.75 -2.48 5.22
C LYS A 48 -13.07 -2.36 5.97
N GLY A 49 -14.13 -2.96 5.43
CA GLY A 49 -15.36 -3.21 6.17
C GLY A 49 -15.14 -4.28 7.24
N ARG A 50 -15.60 -4.02 8.48
CA ARG A 50 -15.43 -4.89 9.66
C ARG A 50 -16.67 -5.68 10.01
N THR A 51 -17.83 -5.29 9.51
CA THR A 51 -19.12 -5.97 9.74
C THR A 51 -19.71 -6.49 8.43
N SER A 52 -20.52 -7.56 8.50
CA SER A 52 -21.26 -8.07 7.34
C SER A 52 -22.32 -7.04 6.88
N GLY A 53 -22.61 -6.98 5.59
CA GLY A 53 -23.67 -6.16 5.02
C GLY A 53 -23.24 -5.06 4.06
N GLY A 54 -21.94 -4.77 3.92
CA GLY A 54 -21.40 -3.83 2.95
C GLY A 54 -20.32 -4.48 2.07
N TYR A 55 -19.67 -3.67 1.24
CA TYR A 55 -18.50 -4.12 0.51
C TYR A 55 -17.34 -4.36 1.48
N ASN A 56 -16.94 -5.61 1.62
CA ASN A 56 -15.98 -6.05 2.63
C ASN A 56 -14.57 -6.32 2.09
N SER A 57 -14.32 -6.10 0.81
CA SER A 57 -12.98 -6.22 0.24
C SER A 57 -12.06 -5.12 0.76
N HIS A 58 -10.79 -5.44 0.80
CA HIS A 58 -9.75 -4.48 1.10
C HIS A 58 -9.58 -3.51 -0.06
N GLY A 59 -9.54 -2.22 0.21
CA GLY A 59 -9.30 -1.21 -0.81
C GLY A 59 -8.10 -0.34 -0.48
N LEU A 60 -7.24 -0.16 -1.45
CA LEU A 60 -6.00 0.60 -1.35
C LEU A 60 -6.04 1.80 -2.29
N HIS A 61 -5.85 2.97 -1.73
CA HIS A 61 -5.79 4.25 -2.44
C HIS A 61 -4.52 4.99 -2.05
N ASP A 62 -3.84 5.60 -3.00
CA ASP A 62 -2.64 6.40 -2.70
C ASP A 62 -2.53 7.68 -3.54
N ALA A 63 -1.73 8.61 -3.04
CA ALA A 63 -1.56 9.93 -3.63
C ALA A 63 -0.72 9.91 -4.93
N VAL A 64 0.16 8.91 -5.11
CA VAL A 64 1.03 8.82 -6.31
C VAL A 64 0.22 8.38 -7.54
N ARG A 65 -0.74 7.47 -7.36
CA ARG A 65 -1.69 7.07 -8.41
C ARG A 65 -2.84 8.07 -8.58
N GLY A 66 -3.11 8.83 -7.53
CA GLY A 66 -4.28 9.67 -7.35
C GLY A 66 -5.36 8.97 -6.53
N ALA A 67 -6.00 9.69 -5.61
CA ALA A 67 -6.97 9.16 -4.65
C ALA A 67 -8.09 8.31 -5.26
N PRO A 68 -8.68 8.64 -6.44
CA PRO A 68 -9.70 7.81 -7.07
C PRO A 68 -9.22 6.45 -7.56
N LYS A 69 -7.92 6.25 -7.72
CA LYS A 69 -7.36 4.98 -8.21
C LYS A 69 -7.38 3.93 -7.11
N TRP A 70 -8.09 2.84 -7.38
CA TRP A 70 -8.40 1.79 -6.45
C TRP A 70 -7.76 0.46 -6.85
N LEU A 71 -7.18 -0.23 -5.88
CA LEU A 71 -6.71 -1.60 -5.98
C LEU A 71 -7.25 -2.42 -4.80
N ARG A 72 -7.35 -3.74 -4.99
CA ARG A 72 -7.74 -4.70 -3.95
C ARG A 72 -6.55 -5.56 -3.53
N SER A 73 -6.25 -5.60 -2.23
CA SER A 73 -5.19 -6.48 -1.74
C SER A 73 -5.64 -7.95 -1.56
N ASP A 74 -6.92 -8.20 -1.56
CA ASP A 74 -7.55 -9.53 -1.47
C ASP A 74 -7.93 -10.12 -2.84
N GLY A 75 -7.37 -9.60 -3.92
CA GLY A 75 -7.67 -10.04 -5.27
C GLY A 75 -6.62 -9.62 -6.30
N THR A 76 -6.81 -10.08 -7.53
CA THR A 76 -5.88 -9.87 -8.65
C THR A 76 -6.29 -8.74 -9.58
N SER A 77 -7.45 -8.11 -9.38
CA SER A 77 -8.01 -7.10 -10.30
C SER A 77 -7.02 -5.99 -10.68
N ALA A 78 -7.11 -5.54 -11.92
CA ALA A 78 -6.42 -4.33 -12.37
C ALA A 78 -6.94 -3.09 -11.62
N GLU A 79 -6.20 -1.99 -11.75
CA GLU A 79 -6.61 -0.70 -11.19
C GLU A 79 -7.95 -0.23 -11.79
N ALA A 80 -8.80 0.31 -10.93
CA ALA A 80 -10.05 0.96 -11.35
C ALA A 80 -10.12 2.39 -10.80
N ASP A 81 -10.89 3.24 -11.45
CA ASP A 81 -11.22 4.57 -10.96
C ASP A 81 -12.61 4.55 -10.33
N VAL A 82 -12.68 4.87 -9.03
CA VAL A 82 -13.93 4.76 -8.27
C VAL A 82 -14.95 5.86 -8.57
N THR A 83 -14.54 6.93 -9.22
CA THR A 83 -15.43 8.06 -9.56
C THR A 83 -15.99 7.96 -10.97
N THR A 84 -15.29 7.32 -11.92
CA THR A 84 -15.64 7.28 -13.33
C THR A 84 -15.85 5.87 -13.88
N GLY A 85 -15.27 4.85 -13.26
CA GLY A 85 -15.28 3.47 -13.76
C GLY A 85 -15.90 2.46 -12.81
N PHE A 86 -16.36 2.85 -11.62
CA PHE A 86 -16.88 1.94 -10.62
C PHE A 86 -18.21 2.42 -10.04
N SER A 87 -19.22 1.55 -10.03
CA SER A 87 -20.58 1.91 -9.64
C SER A 87 -20.74 2.22 -8.14
N ALA A 88 -19.96 1.59 -7.31
CA ALA A 88 -20.10 1.60 -5.84
C ALA A 88 -19.34 2.72 -5.13
N GLY A 89 -18.61 3.58 -5.86
CA GLY A 89 -17.82 4.67 -5.30
C GLY A 89 -16.59 4.23 -4.52
N GLY A 90 -15.99 5.15 -3.79
CA GLY A 90 -14.79 4.92 -2.99
C GLY A 90 -14.11 6.21 -2.57
N ILE A 91 -12.82 6.14 -2.20
CA ILE A 91 -12.05 7.34 -1.87
C ILE A 91 -11.74 8.12 -3.15
N GLY A 92 -12.17 9.38 -3.23
CA GLY A 92 -11.97 10.25 -4.39
C GLY A 92 -11.00 11.39 -4.14
N SER A 93 -10.71 11.71 -2.87
CA SER A 93 -9.75 12.75 -2.50
C SER A 93 -9.09 12.45 -1.16
N PHE A 94 -7.86 12.97 -0.97
CA PHE A 94 -7.26 13.11 0.35
C PHE A 94 -7.45 14.55 0.83
N THR A 95 -7.66 14.72 2.14
CA THR A 95 -7.80 16.01 2.80
C THR A 95 -6.67 16.21 3.81
N SER A 96 -6.52 17.40 4.36
CA SER A 96 -5.47 17.70 5.36
C SER A 96 -5.57 16.85 6.64
N ASP A 97 -6.71 16.20 6.88
CA ASP A 97 -6.97 15.42 8.11
C ASP A 97 -7.71 14.11 7.81
N GLY A 98 -7.62 13.58 6.57
CA GLY A 98 -8.32 12.36 6.21
C GLY A 98 -8.60 12.20 4.73
N PHE A 99 -9.84 11.77 4.39
CA PHE A 99 -10.20 11.50 3.00
C PHE A 99 -11.69 11.71 2.72
N GLY A 100 -11.99 11.97 1.44
CA GLY A 100 -13.36 12.09 0.93
C GLY A 100 -13.85 10.80 0.30
N ILE A 101 -15.04 10.34 0.66
CA ILE A 101 -15.76 9.24 0.02
C ILE A 101 -16.66 9.84 -1.06
N TYR A 102 -16.51 9.36 -2.28
CA TYR A 102 -17.22 9.82 -3.47
C TYR A 102 -18.21 8.77 -3.92
N SER A 103 -19.35 9.22 -4.42
CA SER A 103 -20.31 8.36 -5.11
C SER A 103 -19.73 7.84 -6.42
N GLY A 104 -19.95 6.57 -6.71
CA GLY A 104 -19.58 5.96 -7.98
C GLY A 104 -20.54 6.34 -9.11
N THR A 105 -20.36 5.70 -10.26
CA THR A 105 -21.18 5.97 -11.47
C THR A 105 -22.67 5.70 -11.29
N ALA A 106 -23.06 4.85 -10.34
CA ALA A 106 -24.46 4.61 -9.96
C ALA A 106 -24.99 5.60 -8.91
N GLY A 107 -24.22 6.63 -8.51
CA GLY A 107 -24.58 7.57 -7.45
C GLY A 107 -24.59 6.94 -6.05
N THR A 108 -23.89 5.83 -5.84
CA THR A 108 -23.84 5.10 -4.56
C THR A 108 -22.47 5.15 -3.91
N THR A 109 -22.39 4.88 -2.61
CA THR A 109 -21.16 4.85 -1.79
C THR A 109 -20.99 3.50 -1.08
N THR A 110 -21.48 2.41 -1.69
CA THR A 110 -21.57 1.11 -1.02
C THR A 110 -20.21 0.47 -0.69
N ASN A 111 -19.11 0.92 -1.29
CA ASN A 111 -17.79 0.40 -0.94
C ASN A 111 -17.38 0.73 0.49
N TYR A 112 -17.45 2.01 0.87
CA TYR A 112 -16.86 2.45 2.15
C TYR A 112 -17.82 3.28 3.00
N ASN A 113 -19.11 3.34 2.64
CA ASN A 113 -20.09 4.14 3.38
C ASN A 113 -21.49 3.50 3.48
N THR A 114 -21.57 2.17 3.34
CA THR A 114 -22.85 1.47 3.57
C THR A 114 -23.36 1.77 4.98
N SER A 115 -24.63 2.19 5.07
CA SER A 115 -25.26 2.53 6.36
C SER A 115 -25.09 1.41 7.39
N SER A 116 -24.75 1.78 8.63
CA SER A 116 -24.57 0.88 9.77
C SER A 116 -23.41 -0.13 9.63
N THR A 117 -22.62 -0.09 8.55
CA THR A 117 -21.41 -0.90 8.41
C THR A 117 -20.23 -0.21 9.10
N ASN A 118 -19.50 -0.95 9.93
CA ASN A 118 -18.29 -0.43 10.58
C ASN A 118 -17.09 -0.64 9.68
N TYR A 119 -16.25 0.39 9.58
CA TYR A 119 -15.03 0.40 8.78
C TYR A 119 -13.81 0.68 9.64
N VAL A 120 -12.66 0.27 9.14
CA VAL A 120 -11.33 0.69 9.59
C VAL A 120 -10.57 1.24 8.39
N ALA A 121 -9.87 2.35 8.60
CA ALA A 121 -8.93 2.91 7.64
C ALA A 121 -7.56 3.04 8.30
N TRP A 122 -6.56 2.38 7.74
CA TRP A 122 -5.15 2.56 8.08
C TRP A 122 -4.56 3.58 7.13
N ASN A 123 -3.86 4.56 7.68
CA ASN A 123 -3.39 5.73 6.93
C ASN A 123 -1.89 5.92 7.16
N TRP A 124 -1.14 6.08 6.08
CA TRP A 124 0.31 6.35 6.10
C TRP A 124 0.59 7.70 5.47
N LEU A 125 1.51 8.44 6.09
CA LEU A 125 2.11 9.64 5.54
C LEU A 125 3.41 9.27 4.81
N ALA A 126 3.48 9.60 3.52
CA ALA A 126 4.72 9.67 2.77
C ALA A 126 5.21 11.14 2.77
N SER A 127 5.42 11.78 1.62
CA SER A 127 5.95 13.15 1.57
C SER A 127 4.91 14.21 1.16
N ASN A 128 3.67 13.83 0.90
CA ASN A 128 2.62 14.68 0.30
C ASN A 128 3.01 15.31 -1.07
N THR A 129 4.14 14.91 -1.61
CA THR A 129 4.66 15.34 -2.91
C THR A 129 5.25 14.16 -3.65
N THR A 130 5.49 14.32 -4.94
CA THR A 130 6.18 13.31 -5.75
C THR A 130 7.46 13.87 -6.34
N ALA A 131 8.45 13.01 -6.52
CA ALA A 131 9.70 13.32 -7.21
C ALA A 131 10.06 12.20 -8.19
N SER A 132 10.76 12.56 -9.27
CA SER A 132 11.41 11.58 -10.14
C SER A 132 12.62 10.99 -9.42
N ASN A 133 12.76 9.66 -9.49
CA ASN A 133 13.90 8.94 -8.93
C ASN A 133 14.62 8.15 -10.02
N THR A 134 15.91 8.38 -10.18
CA THR A 134 16.78 7.76 -11.18
C THR A 134 17.88 6.89 -10.57
N ASP A 135 17.77 6.53 -9.28
CA ASP A 135 18.73 5.65 -8.61
C ASP A 135 18.73 4.23 -9.18
N GLY A 136 17.57 3.78 -9.66
CA GLY A 136 17.42 2.51 -10.35
C GLY A 136 17.63 2.63 -11.87
N SER A 137 17.77 1.48 -12.55
CA SER A 137 17.81 1.43 -14.01
C SER A 137 16.46 1.74 -14.67
N ILE A 138 15.36 1.58 -13.94
CA ILE A 138 14.03 2.04 -14.31
C ILE A 138 13.76 3.32 -13.52
N THR A 139 13.50 4.42 -14.21
CA THR A 139 13.05 5.68 -13.57
C THR A 139 11.70 5.46 -12.91
N SER A 140 11.56 5.90 -11.67
CA SER A 140 10.32 5.84 -10.90
C SER A 140 9.83 7.22 -10.47
N THR A 141 8.56 7.30 -10.10
CA THR A 141 7.97 8.45 -9.39
C THR A 141 7.75 8.02 -7.95
N VAL A 142 8.34 8.75 -7.02
CA VAL A 142 8.32 8.40 -5.59
C VAL A 142 7.67 9.48 -4.74
N SER A 143 6.93 9.06 -3.71
CA SER A 143 6.60 9.86 -2.53
C SER A 143 7.21 9.15 -1.34
N ALA A 144 8.25 9.74 -0.72
CA ALA A 144 9.09 9.06 0.27
C ALA A 144 9.21 9.86 1.56
N ASN A 145 8.94 9.21 2.70
CA ASN A 145 9.19 9.72 4.03
C ASN A 145 10.34 8.96 4.67
N THR A 146 11.52 9.57 4.63
CA THR A 146 12.75 8.95 5.18
C THR A 146 12.73 8.84 6.69
N THR A 147 11.93 9.67 7.39
CA THR A 147 11.76 9.64 8.85
C THR A 147 10.97 8.41 9.27
N SER A 148 9.79 8.18 8.70
CA SER A 148 8.96 7.01 9.01
C SER A 148 9.41 5.72 8.30
N GLY A 149 10.26 5.84 7.27
CA GLY A 149 10.73 4.69 6.49
C GLY A 149 9.67 4.11 5.55
N PHE A 150 8.78 4.95 5.04
CA PHE A 150 7.72 4.54 4.11
C PHE A 150 7.79 5.30 2.79
N SER A 151 7.67 4.60 1.66
CA SER A 151 7.53 5.24 0.36
C SER A 151 6.54 4.52 -0.56
N ILE A 152 5.95 5.31 -1.45
CA ILE A 152 5.07 4.89 -2.53
C ILE A 152 5.83 5.12 -3.83
N VAL A 153 5.94 4.08 -4.66
CA VAL A 153 6.79 4.08 -5.85
C VAL A 153 5.98 3.61 -7.05
N SER A 154 5.81 4.48 -8.05
CA SER A 154 5.20 4.12 -9.33
C SER A 154 6.26 4.04 -10.41
N TYR A 155 6.20 3.01 -11.25
CA TYR A 155 7.12 2.81 -12.37
C TYR A 155 6.45 2.07 -13.53
N THR A 156 7.06 2.14 -14.72
CA THR A 156 6.64 1.36 -15.89
C THR A 156 7.70 0.28 -16.15
N GLY A 157 7.29 -0.96 -16.24
CA GLY A 157 8.17 -2.07 -16.53
C GLY A 157 8.77 -1.98 -17.93
N ASN A 158 10.00 -2.44 -18.09
CA ASN A 158 10.70 -2.48 -19.39
C ASN A 158 10.99 -3.89 -19.89
N GLY A 159 10.66 -4.93 -19.10
CA GLY A 159 10.83 -6.34 -19.45
C GLY A 159 12.27 -6.83 -19.47
N ASN A 160 13.26 -5.99 -19.22
CA ASN A 160 14.67 -6.35 -19.32
C ASN A 160 15.18 -7.06 -18.05
N SER A 161 16.24 -7.83 -18.21
CA SER A 161 16.92 -8.51 -17.10
C SER A 161 17.77 -7.56 -16.26
N GLY A 162 17.96 -7.89 -14.98
CA GLY A 162 18.85 -7.15 -14.07
C GLY A 162 18.40 -5.74 -13.70
N GLN A 163 17.12 -5.44 -13.89
CA GLN A 163 16.59 -4.10 -13.63
C GLN A 163 16.36 -3.85 -12.15
N THR A 164 16.45 -2.57 -11.80
CA THR A 164 16.23 -2.06 -10.45
C THR A 164 15.33 -0.82 -10.49
N VAL A 165 14.63 -0.57 -9.39
CA VAL A 165 13.72 0.58 -9.21
C VAL A 165 14.13 1.33 -7.94
N GLY A 166 14.29 2.65 -8.05
CA GLY A 166 14.59 3.52 -6.92
C GLY A 166 13.39 3.73 -6.03
N HIS A 167 13.58 3.70 -4.70
CA HIS A 167 12.50 3.86 -3.72
C HIS A 167 12.59 5.11 -2.84
N GLY A 168 13.69 5.87 -2.90
CA GLY A 168 13.85 7.19 -2.29
C GLY A 168 13.98 7.23 -0.76
N LEU A 169 14.12 6.08 -0.05
CA LEU A 169 14.16 6.05 1.42
C LEU A 169 15.53 6.32 2.03
N GLY A 170 16.62 6.14 1.27
CA GLY A 170 17.98 6.28 1.77
C GLY A 170 18.36 5.27 2.87
N SER A 171 17.52 4.28 3.12
CA SER A 171 17.72 3.19 4.09
C SER A 171 17.32 1.88 3.45
N THR A 172 18.00 0.77 3.79
CA THR A 172 17.67 -0.55 3.27
C THR A 172 16.21 -0.88 3.52
N VAL A 173 15.49 -1.28 2.47
CA VAL A 173 14.10 -1.70 2.59
C VAL A 173 14.00 -3.11 3.16
N ASP A 174 13.09 -3.28 4.10
CA ASP A 174 12.83 -4.54 4.80
C ASP A 174 11.64 -5.30 4.21
N MET A 175 10.70 -4.56 3.62
CA MET A 175 9.54 -5.11 2.92
C MET A 175 9.19 -4.25 1.69
N VAL A 176 8.87 -4.91 0.59
CA VAL A 176 8.36 -4.28 -0.64
C VAL A 176 7.12 -5.05 -1.08
N ILE A 177 6.01 -4.35 -1.28
CA ILE A 177 4.75 -4.91 -1.79
C ILE A 177 4.53 -4.34 -3.19
N VAL A 178 4.46 -5.18 -4.22
CA VAL A 178 4.30 -4.74 -5.62
C VAL A 178 3.00 -5.27 -6.20
N LYS A 179 2.34 -4.42 -7.01
CA LYS A 179 1.17 -4.78 -7.81
C LYS A 179 1.29 -4.25 -9.24
N ASP A 180 1.01 -5.12 -10.19
CA ASP A 180 0.69 -4.71 -11.56
C ASP A 180 -0.68 -4.02 -11.58
N ARG A 181 -0.71 -2.77 -12.05
CA ARG A 181 -1.91 -1.94 -12.15
C ARG A 181 -2.68 -2.17 -13.45
N SER A 182 -1.99 -2.67 -14.48
CA SER A 182 -2.49 -2.79 -15.84
C SER A 182 -3.30 -4.07 -16.06
N ARG A 183 -2.94 -5.16 -15.34
CA ARG A 183 -3.51 -6.49 -15.56
C ARG A 183 -4.42 -6.93 -14.43
N GLY A 184 -5.53 -7.59 -14.80
CA GLY A 184 -6.54 -8.09 -13.86
C GLY A 184 -6.30 -9.52 -13.36
N SER A 185 -5.18 -10.16 -13.71
CA SER A 185 -4.87 -11.54 -13.36
C SER A 185 -3.62 -11.70 -12.49
N GLU A 186 -2.91 -10.59 -12.22
CA GLU A 186 -1.61 -10.65 -11.54
C GLU A 186 -1.74 -10.56 -10.03
N ASN A 187 -0.98 -11.42 -9.34
CA ASN A 187 -0.91 -11.40 -7.90
C ASN A 187 -0.14 -10.17 -7.38
N TRP A 188 -0.40 -9.83 -6.13
CA TRP A 188 0.47 -8.99 -5.33
C TRP A 188 1.68 -9.79 -4.89
N VAL A 189 2.88 -9.29 -5.13
CA VAL A 189 4.12 -9.96 -4.74
C VAL A 189 4.82 -9.19 -3.63
N ILE A 190 5.33 -9.91 -2.63
CA ILE A 190 6.00 -9.32 -1.48
C ILE A 190 7.45 -9.84 -1.38
N TYR A 191 8.39 -8.89 -1.27
CA TYR A 191 9.70 -9.10 -0.67
C TYR A 191 9.62 -8.89 0.83
N HIS A 192 10.28 -9.75 1.59
CA HIS A 192 10.47 -9.57 3.02
C HIS A 192 11.90 -9.99 3.40
N LYS A 193 12.60 -9.16 4.19
CA LYS A 193 14.01 -9.37 4.53
C LYS A 193 14.31 -10.74 5.15
N SER A 194 13.41 -11.27 5.98
CA SER A 194 13.59 -12.58 6.61
C SER A 194 13.52 -13.76 5.64
N LEU A 195 12.98 -13.56 4.43
CA LEU A 195 12.91 -14.57 3.38
C LEU A 195 14.06 -14.42 2.37
N GLY A 196 14.59 -13.20 2.23
CA GLY A 196 15.59 -12.87 1.22
C GLY A 196 15.04 -12.73 -0.20
N LYS A 197 15.93 -12.35 -1.13
CA LYS A 197 15.55 -12.07 -2.54
C LYS A 197 15.13 -13.29 -3.34
N ASP A 198 15.50 -14.49 -2.91
CA ASP A 198 15.24 -15.73 -3.63
C ASP A 198 13.91 -16.39 -3.26
N LYS A 199 13.08 -15.66 -2.48
CA LYS A 199 11.72 -16.08 -2.13
C LYS A 199 10.72 -14.93 -2.28
N LEU A 200 9.45 -15.29 -2.43
CA LEU A 200 8.34 -14.35 -2.42
C LEU A 200 7.16 -14.87 -1.60
N LEU A 201 6.34 -13.94 -1.15
CA LEU A 201 4.98 -14.21 -0.68
C LEU A 201 3.99 -13.61 -1.68
N LEU A 202 2.82 -14.24 -1.80
CA LEU A 202 1.68 -13.71 -2.52
C LEU A 202 0.68 -13.12 -1.50
N PHE A 203 0.44 -11.82 -1.59
CA PHE A 203 -0.33 -11.10 -0.58
C PHE A 203 -1.83 -11.42 -0.59
N ASN A 204 -2.34 -11.78 -1.75
CA ASN A 204 -3.76 -12.06 -1.99
C ASN A 204 -4.11 -13.56 -1.93
N THR A 205 -3.22 -14.40 -1.40
CA THR A 205 -3.42 -15.85 -1.29
C THR A 205 -2.94 -16.35 0.08
N ASP A 206 -3.27 -17.59 0.40
CA ASP A 206 -2.78 -18.33 1.58
C ASP A 206 -1.56 -19.21 1.27
N ALA A 207 -0.97 -19.07 0.09
CA ALA A 207 0.17 -19.86 -0.33
C ALA A 207 1.41 -19.59 0.54
N ALA A 208 2.12 -20.66 0.89
CA ALA A 208 3.40 -20.54 1.57
C ALA A 208 4.43 -19.83 0.70
N ALA A 209 5.48 -19.27 1.34
CA ALA A 209 6.59 -18.64 0.63
C ALA A 209 7.22 -19.62 -0.36
N THR A 210 7.35 -19.19 -1.62
CA THR A 210 7.93 -20.01 -2.69
C THR A 210 9.30 -19.50 -3.10
N SER A 211 10.17 -20.43 -3.52
CA SER A 211 11.45 -20.08 -4.13
C SER A 211 11.24 -19.45 -5.50
N SER A 212 11.88 -18.32 -5.73
CA SER A 212 11.67 -17.52 -6.94
C SER A 212 12.77 -16.48 -7.07
N ASN A 213 13.02 -15.98 -8.26
CA ASN A 213 13.90 -14.83 -8.49
C ASN A 213 13.12 -13.56 -8.90
N TYR A 214 11.93 -13.37 -8.35
CA TYR A 214 11.09 -12.18 -8.63
C TYR A 214 11.80 -10.85 -8.34
N TRP A 215 12.77 -10.86 -7.45
CA TRP A 215 13.55 -9.68 -7.07
C TRP A 215 14.86 -9.57 -7.88
N GLY A 216 14.98 -10.33 -8.98
CA GLY A 216 16.13 -10.30 -9.88
C GLY A 216 17.43 -10.75 -9.20
N SER A 217 18.55 -10.24 -9.72
CA SER A 217 19.88 -10.53 -9.16
C SER A 217 20.26 -9.65 -7.97
N SER A 218 19.55 -8.53 -7.76
CA SER A 218 19.91 -7.51 -6.76
C SER A 218 19.08 -7.67 -5.50
N THR A 219 19.75 -7.87 -4.35
CA THR A 219 19.09 -7.75 -3.05
C THR A 219 18.66 -6.30 -2.83
N PRO A 220 17.41 -6.06 -2.41
CA PRO A 220 16.97 -4.71 -2.03
C PRO A 220 17.94 -4.07 -1.02
N ASN A 221 18.28 -2.81 -1.23
CA ASN A 221 19.28 -2.08 -0.46
C ASN A 221 18.77 -0.69 -0.03
N SER A 222 19.66 0.26 0.23
CA SER A 222 19.28 1.61 0.70
C SER A 222 18.73 2.52 -0.39
N THR A 223 18.87 2.15 -1.67
CA THR A 223 18.48 3.01 -2.80
C THR A 223 17.48 2.34 -3.74
N VAL A 224 17.62 1.03 -3.98
CA VAL A 224 16.86 0.30 -5.00
C VAL A 224 16.36 -1.05 -4.51
N PHE A 225 15.32 -1.55 -5.16
CA PHE A 225 14.94 -2.97 -5.18
C PHE A 225 15.02 -3.53 -6.61
N GLY A 226 15.32 -4.82 -6.73
CA GLY A 226 15.38 -5.51 -8.01
C GLY A 226 14.01 -5.94 -8.50
N VAL A 227 13.88 -6.11 -9.82
CA VAL A 227 12.69 -6.67 -10.47
C VAL A 227 13.10 -7.76 -11.47
N LYS A 228 12.19 -8.70 -11.73
CA LYS A 228 12.48 -9.85 -12.61
C LYS A 228 12.23 -9.50 -14.07
N ASP A 229 13.08 -10.00 -14.96
CA ASP A 229 12.93 -9.89 -16.39
C ASP A 229 11.62 -10.50 -16.92
N GLY A 230 10.90 -9.73 -17.75
CA GLY A 230 9.67 -10.15 -18.42
C GLY A 230 8.56 -10.68 -17.51
N ASN A 231 8.62 -10.37 -16.21
CA ASN A 231 7.64 -10.87 -15.25
C ASN A 231 6.40 -9.98 -15.18
N THR A 232 5.23 -10.55 -15.37
CA THR A 232 3.94 -9.85 -15.36
C THR A 232 3.61 -9.23 -14.00
N SER A 233 4.14 -9.77 -12.90
CA SER A 233 3.82 -9.27 -11.57
C SER A 233 4.68 -8.08 -11.12
N ASN A 234 5.85 -7.81 -11.76
CA ASN A 234 6.69 -6.68 -11.34
C ASN A 234 7.58 -6.03 -12.42
N ASN A 235 7.66 -6.54 -13.66
CA ASN A 235 8.47 -5.91 -14.72
C ASN A 235 8.04 -6.30 -16.14
N TRP A 236 6.76 -6.45 -16.43
CA TRP A 236 6.32 -6.62 -17.82
C TRP A 236 6.50 -5.31 -18.60
N SER A 237 6.98 -5.42 -19.84
CA SER A 237 7.25 -4.26 -20.69
C SER A 237 5.96 -3.49 -21.00
N GLY A 238 5.95 -2.19 -20.66
CA GLY A 238 4.84 -1.27 -20.89
C GLY A 238 3.74 -1.29 -19.82
N ASP A 239 3.74 -2.26 -18.89
CA ASP A 239 2.77 -2.25 -17.79
C ASP A 239 3.19 -1.29 -16.67
N ASN A 240 2.20 -0.72 -16.00
CA ASN A 240 2.39 0.18 -14.89
C ASN A 240 2.30 -0.58 -13.56
N PHE A 241 3.22 -0.28 -12.67
CA PHE A 241 3.32 -0.90 -11.34
C PHE A 241 3.23 0.13 -10.24
N ILE A 242 2.79 -0.34 -9.07
CA ILE A 242 2.89 0.39 -7.81
C ILE A 242 3.64 -0.49 -6.81
N ALA A 243 4.57 0.12 -6.05
CA ALA A 243 5.26 -0.53 -4.95
C ALA A 243 5.10 0.30 -3.67
N TYR A 244 4.83 -0.38 -2.56
CA TYR A 244 4.86 0.19 -1.21
C TYR A 244 6.09 -0.37 -0.51
N CYS A 245 7.04 0.53 -0.17
CA CYS A 245 8.33 0.18 0.38
C CYS A 245 8.44 0.60 1.83
N PHE A 246 8.98 -0.29 2.66
CA PHE A 246 9.12 -0.06 4.08
C PHE A 246 10.55 -0.35 4.53
N ALA A 247 11.12 0.58 5.30
CA ALA A 247 12.39 0.43 6.01
C ALA A 247 12.12 0.51 7.53
N GLU A 248 12.71 -0.39 8.30
CA GLU A 248 12.58 -0.42 9.75
C GLU A 248 13.06 0.89 10.39
N LYS A 249 12.30 1.39 11.35
CA LYS A 249 12.64 2.56 12.16
C LYS A 249 12.52 2.24 13.64
N LYS A 250 13.63 2.39 14.36
CA LYS A 250 13.69 2.10 15.80
C LYS A 250 12.60 2.87 16.56
N GLY A 251 11.84 2.15 17.38
CA GLY A 251 10.75 2.72 18.18
C GLY A 251 9.45 2.99 17.42
N TYR A 252 9.38 2.62 16.11
CA TYR A 252 8.20 2.87 15.27
C TYR A 252 7.78 1.65 14.47
N SER A 253 8.69 1.01 13.74
CA SER A 253 8.38 -0.15 12.90
C SER A 253 9.45 -1.22 12.99
N LYS A 254 9.02 -2.49 12.94
CA LYS A 254 9.88 -3.66 12.99
C LYS A 254 9.38 -4.71 11.99
N PHE A 255 10.30 -5.30 11.23
CA PHE A 255 10.03 -6.38 10.29
C PHE A 255 10.79 -7.63 10.74
N GLY A 256 10.09 -8.72 10.94
CA GLY A 256 10.68 -9.95 11.45
C GLY A 256 9.84 -11.17 11.14
N SER A 257 10.30 -12.32 11.58
CA SER A 257 9.60 -13.59 11.49
C SER A 257 9.65 -14.32 12.82
N TYR A 258 8.70 -15.18 13.06
CA TYR A 258 8.69 -16.09 14.21
C TYR A 258 8.15 -17.45 13.77
N THR A 259 8.47 -18.48 14.54
CA THR A 259 7.89 -19.82 14.36
C THR A 259 6.82 -20.04 15.41
N GLY A 260 5.61 -20.38 14.98
CA GLY A 260 4.53 -20.77 15.86
C GLY A 260 4.91 -22.04 16.65
N ASN A 261 4.54 -22.10 17.93
CA ASN A 261 4.83 -23.25 18.80
C ASN A 261 3.65 -24.24 18.91
N GLY A 262 2.51 -23.96 18.23
CA GLY A 262 1.30 -24.79 18.28
C GLY A 262 0.58 -24.79 19.63
N ASN A 263 0.91 -23.87 20.52
CA ASN A 263 0.34 -23.79 21.88
C ASN A 263 -0.57 -22.55 21.97
N ALA A 264 -1.62 -22.62 22.80
CA ALA A 264 -2.46 -21.48 23.15
C ALA A 264 -1.64 -20.36 23.82
N ASP A 265 -0.59 -20.71 24.54
CA ASP A 265 0.46 -19.83 25.06
C ASP A 265 1.47 -19.63 23.91
N GLY A 266 1.17 -18.69 23.01
CA GLY A 266 1.90 -18.45 21.78
C GLY A 266 3.38 -18.06 21.99
N THR A 267 4.14 -18.08 20.92
CA THR A 267 5.54 -17.65 20.93
C THR A 267 5.64 -16.16 21.32
N PHE A 268 6.48 -15.84 22.31
CA PHE A 268 6.80 -14.44 22.65
C PHE A 268 7.57 -13.79 21.50
N VAL A 269 7.06 -12.68 21.00
CA VAL A 269 7.72 -11.89 19.93
C VAL A 269 8.06 -10.51 20.45
N TYR A 270 9.36 -10.24 20.59
CA TYR A 270 9.85 -8.93 20.99
C TYR A 270 10.00 -8.00 19.80
N THR A 271 9.26 -6.91 19.78
CA THR A 271 9.25 -5.92 18.67
C THR A 271 10.33 -4.84 18.82
N GLY A 272 10.91 -4.66 20.01
CA GLY A 272 11.94 -3.66 20.27
C GLY A 272 11.40 -2.31 20.75
N PHE A 273 10.08 -2.20 20.98
CA PHE A 273 9.39 -1.00 21.50
C PHE A 273 8.07 -1.38 22.14
#